data_707164e4cd80abc577e7141165504aa3
#
_entry.id   707164e4cd80abc577e7141165504aa3
#
_cell.length_a   1.000
_cell.length_b   1.000
_cell.length_c   1.000
_cell.angle_alpha   90.00
_cell.angle_beta   90.00
_cell.angle_gamma   90.00
#
_symmetry.space_group_name_H-M   'P 1'
#
loop_
_entity.id
_entity.type
_entity.pdbx_description
1 polymer ?
#
loop_
_entity_poly.entity_id
_entity_poly.type
_entity_poly.pdbx_seq_one_letter_code
_entity_poly.pdbx_strand_id
1 'polypeptide(L)'
;MTINKKIIDCLKKYLLTSVAFCLLSTTFAQQAWTSKKGKGGSLEYLIHSEQEFNSISQKIKPGDQVMIANGTYVPWSLIINTNGTADRPITILAETTGKCIFTGDVGQAVFKLTGSYTILKGISFTGCNVIKADTRAGVLVELNNTIHCRLTECSFSQNVVRAQFMPIVIVSGHGEYNQVDHCTFTGNIDNQELQVKITKEACPVYTLIANNIFKDKIKVSWKVFNGGECVQIGQDPVLLGTIQSGTMVRENSFIRCSGEPEVISNKSSNNTYIKNYFEDCDGELVMRGGHDCIIDSNTIQGGNSGIRVNGSGHQITHNNVSNVKTGIRLMYGMARGKTEIGFYIAADNCVIKYNRIENANTGIFIGDSKNADWSGKFDTIRYPSRVFQDVAPLNNILADNTFINTKVNVAN
;
A
#
# COMPACT_ATOMS: atom_id res chain seq x y z
N MET A 1 32.39 -72.48 23.19
CA MET A 1 31.23 -71.59 23.20
C MET A 1 30.80 -71.29 21.76
N THR A 2 29.88 -72.11 21.25
CA THR A 2 29.54 -72.19 19.79
C THR A 2 28.40 -71.22 19.56
N ILE A 3 28.69 -70.11 18.87
CA ILE A 3 27.69 -69.06 18.52
C ILE A 3 26.78 -69.67 17.43
N ASN A 4 25.50 -69.64 17.74
CA ASN A 4 24.45 -70.32 16.96
C ASN A 4 24.30 -69.64 15.57
N LYS A 5 24.55 -70.39 14.52
CA LYS A 5 24.54 -70.00 13.09
C LYS A 5 23.25 -69.27 12.68
N LYS A 6 22.10 -69.56 13.35
CA LYS A 6 20.82 -68.93 13.14
C LYS A 6 20.79 -67.44 13.54
N ILE A 7 21.62 -66.98 14.52
CA ILE A 7 21.69 -65.59 14.96
C ILE A 7 22.48 -64.76 13.93
N ILE A 8 23.51 -65.33 13.32
CA ILE A 8 24.31 -64.66 12.28
C ILE A 8 23.51 -64.45 11.01
N ASP A 9 22.66 -65.44 10.63
CA ASP A 9 21.81 -65.31 9.43
C ASP A 9 20.66 -64.32 9.66
N CYS A 10 20.14 -64.18 10.87
CA CYS A 10 19.14 -63.20 11.24
C CYS A 10 19.74 -61.77 11.21
N LEU A 11 20.92 -61.54 11.76
CA LEU A 11 21.63 -60.28 11.73
C LEU A 11 22.02 -59.83 10.32
N LYS A 12 22.41 -60.78 9.44
CA LYS A 12 22.66 -60.48 8.02
C LYS A 12 21.40 -60.03 7.27
N LYS A 13 20.24 -60.61 7.60
CA LYS A 13 18.96 -60.25 6.98
C LYS A 13 18.52 -58.84 7.42
N TYR A 14 18.72 -58.46 8.67
CA TYR A 14 18.42 -57.11 9.18
C TYR A 14 19.41 -56.06 8.68
N LEU A 15 20.69 -56.42 8.47
CA LEU A 15 21.68 -55.50 7.89
C LEU A 15 21.43 -55.22 6.41
N LEU A 16 20.98 -56.23 5.64
CA LEU A 16 20.65 -56.08 4.21
C LEU A 16 19.33 -55.29 4.00
N THR A 17 18.36 -55.42 4.90
CA THR A 17 17.11 -54.60 4.84
C THR A 17 17.31 -53.17 5.28
N SER A 18 18.21 -52.88 6.21
CA SER A 18 18.52 -51.50 6.62
C SER A 18 19.36 -50.73 5.59
N VAL A 19 20.22 -51.42 4.83
CA VAL A 19 20.99 -50.80 3.73
C VAL A 19 20.12 -50.57 2.49
N ALA A 20 19.10 -51.39 2.25
CA ALA A 20 18.15 -51.18 1.16
C ALA A 20 17.14 -50.04 1.46
N PHE A 21 16.87 -49.72 2.74
CA PHE A 21 15.98 -48.58 3.13
C PHE A 21 16.72 -47.25 3.13
N CYS A 22 18.05 -47.19 3.20
CA CYS A 22 18.83 -45.98 3.09
C CYS A 22 19.18 -45.58 1.64
N LEU A 23 18.85 -46.38 0.63
CA LEU A 23 19.13 -46.07 -0.78
C LEU A 23 17.87 -45.71 -1.59
N LEU A 24 16.71 -45.65 -0.95
CA LEU A 24 15.53 -44.97 -1.48
C LEU A 24 15.42 -43.53 -0.93
N SER A 25 16.53 -42.81 -0.84
CA SER A 25 16.48 -41.37 -0.99
C SER A 25 16.05 -41.12 -2.43
N THR A 26 14.74 -40.99 -2.62
CA THR A 26 14.20 -40.36 -3.81
C THR A 26 14.92 -39.02 -3.94
N THR A 27 15.94 -38.99 -4.78
CA THR A 27 16.35 -37.78 -5.43
C THR A 27 15.10 -37.29 -6.18
N PHE A 28 14.23 -36.52 -5.50
CA PHE A 28 13.43 -35.54 -6.22
C PHE A 28 14.51 -34.76 -6.96
N ALA A 29 14.64 -35.00 -8.24
CA ALA A 29 15.43 -34.13 -9.10
C ALA A 29 14.81 -32.73 -8.88
N GLN A 30 15.49 -31.92 -8.07
CA GLN A 30 15.11 -30.54 -7.83
C GLN A 30 15.15 -29.95 -9.23
N GLN A 31 13.99 -29.59 -9.76
CA GLN A 31 13.87 -29.04 -11.11
C GLN A 31 14.74 -27.80 -11.12
N ALA A 32 15.92 -27.93 -11.69
CA ALA A 32 16.92 -26.87 -11.65
C ALA A 32 16.40 -25.70 -12.50
N TRP A 33 16.60 -24.47 -12.01
CA TRP A 33 16.34 -23.28 -12.83
C TRP A 33 16.97 -23.43 -14.22
N THR A 34 16.32 -22.89 -15.22
CA THR A 34 16.84 -22.85 -16.60
C THR A 34 17.13 -21.42 -17.00
N SER A 35 18.05 -21.23 -17.94
CA SER A 35 18.29 -19.92 -18.52
C SER A 35 18.45 -20.00 -20.03
N LYS A 36 18.00 -18.95 -20.72
CA LYS A 36 18.19 -18.78 -22.15
C LYS A 36 18.64 -17.34 -22.44
N LYS A 37 19.26 -17.14 -23.61
CA LYS A 37 19.62 -15.78 -24.06
C LYS A 37 18.37 -15.02 -24.44
N GLY A 38 18.20 -13.84 -23.85
CA GLY A 38 17.19 -12.85 -24.19
C GLY A 38 17.69 -11.85 -25.23
N LYS A 39 16.90 -10.81 -25.46
CA LYS A 39 17.26 -9.71 -26.38
C LYS A 39 18.41 -8.88 -25.80
N GLY A 40 19.31 -8.39 -26.65
CA GLY A 40 20.39 -7.47 -26.24
C GLY A 40 21.44 -8.07 -25.29
N GLY A 41 21.60 -9.40 -25.28
CA GLY A 41 22.60 -10.09 -24.44
C GLY A 41 22.19 -10.27 -22.98
N SER A 42 20.93 -10.01 -22.62
CA SER A 42 20.35 -10.34 -21.31
C SER A 42 20.14 -11.85 -21.16
N LEU A 43 19.93 -12.31 -19.93
CA LEU A 43 19.50 -13.66 -19.64
C LEU A 43 18.05 -13.67 -19.16
N GLU A 44 17.33 -14.70 -19.53
CA GLU A 44 16.00 -15.04 -19.01
C GLU A 44 16.12 -16.31 -18.18
N TYR A 45 15.86 -16.21 -16.88
CA TYR A 45 15.87 -17.33 -15.96
C TYR A 45 14.42 -17.78 -15.71
N LEU A 46 14.17 -19.09 -15.65
CA LEU A 46 12.91 -19.65 -15.15
C LEU A 46 13.19 -20.36 -13.84
N ILE A 47 12.49 -19.96 -12.79
CA ILE A 47 12.63 -20.49 -11.43
C ILE A 47 11.31 -21.04 -10.89
N HIS A 48 11.38 -22.00 -9.96
CA HIS A 48 10.23 -22.67 -9.36
C HIS A 48 10.23 -22.58 -7.83
N SER A 49 11.26 -22.01 -7.22
CA SER A 49 11.40 -21.95 -5.77
C SER A 49 12.24 -20.76 -5.30
N GLU A 50 12.09 -20.43 -4.02
CA GLU A 50 12.92 -19.45 -3.32
C GLU A 50 14.41 -19.84 -3.38
N GLN A 51 14.73 -21.12 -3.23
CA GLN A 51 16.10 -21.62 -3.26
C GLN A 51 16.74 -21.41 -4.64
N GLU A 52 15.97 -21.61 -5.71
CA GLU A 52 16.45 -21.34 -7.06
C GLU A 52 16.74 -19.87 -7.29
N PHE A 53 15.84 -18.97 -6.83
CA PHE A 53 16.12 -17.53 -6.86
C PHE A 53 17.43 -17.21 -6.13
N ASN A 54 17.58 -17.69 -4.91
CA ASN A 54 18.77 -17.41 -4.10
C ASN A 54 20.06 -17.92 -4.77
N SER A 55 20.01 -19.03 -5.51
CA SER A 55 21.17 -19.60 -6.23
C SER A 55 21.63 -18.77 -7.43
N ILE A 56 20.72 -17.97 -8.02
CA ILE A 56 21.02 -17.11 -9.17
C ILE A 56 21.17 -15.63 -8.79
N SER A 57 20.75 -15.22 -7.60
CA SER A 57 20.63 -13.80 -7.21
C SER A 57 21.89 -12.97 -7.48
N GLN A 58 23.07 -13.53 -7.22
CA GLN A 58 24.36 -12.89 -7.46
C GLN A 58 24.80 -12.89 -8.94
N LYS A 59 24.09 -13.60 -9.82
CA LYS A 59 24.40 -13.69 -11.26
C LYS A 59 23.56 -12.72 -12.07
N ILE A 60 22.45 -12.21 -11.51
CA ILE A 60 21.50 -11.32 -12.19
C ILE A 60 22.19 -9.99 -12.52
N LYS A 61 22.07 -9.56 -13.76
CA LYS A 61 22.69 -8.34 -14.30
C LYS A 61 21.63 -7.40 -14.86
N PRO A 62 21.95 -6.09 -15.05
CA PRO A 62 21.05 -5.16 -15.70
C PRO A 62 20.50 -5.68 -17.03
N GLY A 63 19.18 -5.66 -17.17
CA GLY A 63 18.44 -6.16 -18.33
C GLY A 63 17.99 -7.62 -18.25
N ASP A 64 18.43 -8.38 -17.24
CA ASP A 64 17.99 -9.75 -17.07
C ASP A 64 16.53 -9.85 -16.61
N GLN A 65 15.92 -10.98 -16.91
CA GLN A 65 14.57 -11.33 -16.48
C GLN A 65 14.58 -12.60 -15.66
N VAL A 66 13.88 -12.60 -14.53
CA VAL A 66 13.67 -13.79 -13.69
C VAL A 66 12.18 -14.10 -13.69
N MET A 67 11.80 -15.13 -14.42
CA MET A 67 10.43 -15.62 -14.49
C MET A 67 10.19 -16.63 -13.37
N ILE A 68 9.14 -16.39 -12.58
CA ILE A 68 8.62 -17.38 -11.63
C ILE A 68 7.60 -18.23 -12.39
N ALA A 69 7.82 -19.54 -12.44
CA ALA A 69 6.98 -20.47 -13.18
C ALA A 69 5.52 -20.40 -12.74
N ASN A 70 4.61 -20.76 -13.63
CA ASN A 70 3.20 -20.87 -13.30
C ASN A 70 2.98 -21.91 -12.19
N GLY A 71 2.19 -21.57 -11.19
CA GLY A 71 1.93 -22.45 -10.05
C GLY A 71 1.31 -21.72 -8.87
N THR A 72 0.99 -22.52 -7.85
CA THR A 72 0.54 -22.01 -6.54
C THR A 72 1.64 -22.28 -5.53
N TYR A 73 2.06 -21.24 -4.84
CA TYR A 73 3.19 -21.22 -3.93
C TYR A 73 2.74 -20.87 -2.51
N VAL A 74 3.36 -21.52 -1.52
CA VAL A 74 3.39 -20.96 -0.16
C VAL A 74 4.23 -19.68 -0.16
N PRO A 75 3.99 -18.72 0.74
CA PRO A 75 4.74 -17.48 0.74
C PRO A 75 6.24 -17.69 0.89
N TRP A 76 7.00 -17.16 -0.03
CA TRP A 76 8.46 -17.07 0.04
C TRP A 76 8.87 -15.95 0.98
N SER A 77 10.18 -15.79 1.20
CA SER A 77 10.76 -14.67 1.93
C SER A 77 11.98 -14.15 1.19
N LEU A 78 11.73 -13.49 0.07
CA LEU A 78 12.80 -13.01 -0.80
C LEU A 78 13.22 -11.59 -0.47
N ILE A 79 14.52 -11.40 -0.24
CA ILE A 79 15.16 -10.09 -0.27
C ILE A 79 15.78 -9.92 -1.67
N ILE A 80 15.21 -9.02 -2.46
CA ILE A 80 15.62 -8.74 -3.83
C ILE A 80 16.50 -7.50 -3.81
N ASN A 81 17.81 -7.70 -3.73
CA ASN A 81 18.82 -6.64 -3.77
C ASN A 81 19.50 -6.63 -5.15
N THR A 82 18.75 -6.31 -6.18
CA THR A 82 19.23 -6.23 -7.55
C THR A 82 19.30 -4.78 -8.02
N ASN A 83 20.31 -4.47 -8.85
CA ASN A 83 20.53 -3.12 -9.34
C ASN A 83 20.57 -3.12 -10.87
N GLY A 84 19.45 -2.75 -11.47
CA GLY A 84 19.34 -2.45 -12.88
C GLY A 84 19.85 -1.05 -13.24
N THR A 85 19.53 -0.60 -14.44
CA THR A 85 19.73 0.79 -14.90
C THR A 85 18.45 1.28 -15.57
N ALA A 86 18.35 2.58 -15.83
CA ALA A 86 17.19 3.17 -16.50
C ALA A 86 16.93 2.50 -17.87
N ASP A 87 17.99 2.25 -18.64
CA ASP A 87 17.90 1.63 -19.97
C ASP A 87 17.79 0.11 -19.92
N ARG A 88 18.23 -0.51 -18.82
CA ARG A 88 18.28 -1.96 -18.63
C ARG A 88 17.78 -2.34 -17.22
N PRO A 89 16.49 -2.15 -16.92
CA PRO A 89 15.94 -2.59 -15.63
C PRO A 89 15.99 -4.11 -15.52
N ILE A 90 16.07 -4.60 -14.28
CA ILE A 90 15.92 -6.02 -13.99
C ILE A 90 14.44 -6.29 -13.77
N THR A 91 13.90 -7.35 -14.38
CA THR A 91 12.48 -7.70 -14.22
C THR A 91 12.33 -9.05 -13.56
N ILE A 92 11.62 -9.08 -12.44
CA ILE A 92 11.17 -10.31 -11.79
C ILE A 92 9.66 -10.41 -12.07
N LEU A 93 9.24 -11.47 -12.75
CA LEU A 93 7.88 -11.54 -13.26
C LEU A 93 7.28 -12.94 -13.15
N ALA A 94 5.96 -13.01 -13.12
CA ALA A 94 5.26 -14.28 -13.36
C ALA A 94 5.53 -14.75 -14.81
N GLU A 95 5.73 -16.03 -15.01
CA GLU A 95 5.84 -16.63 -16.37
C GLU A 95 4.61 -16.29 -17.22
N THR A 96 3.44 -16.31 -16.60
CA THR A 96 2.19 -15.79 -17.17
C THR A 96 1.52 -14.93 -16.13
N THR A 97 1.20 -13.68 -16.45
CA THR A 97 0.52 -12.75 -15.54
C THR A 97 -0.71 -13.41 -14.92
N GLY A 98 -0.79 -13.39 -13.59
CA GLY A 98 -1.89 -13.95 -12.81
C GLY A 98 -1.85 -15.48 -12.61
N LYS A 99 -0.85 -16.19 -13.13
CA LYS A 99 -0.71 -17.65 -12.98
C LYS A 99 0.37 -18.07 -11.97
N CYS A 100 1.16 -17.14 -11.48
CA CYS A 100 2.06 -17.31 -10.35
C CYS A 100 1.33 -16.80 -9.09
N ILE A 101 0.82 -17.73 -8.26
CA ILE A 101 -0.12 -17.42 -7.17
C ILE A 101 0.54 -17.73 -5.83
N PHE A 102 0.65 -16.73 -4.96
CA PHE A 102 1.05 -16.93 -3.57
C PHE A 102 -0.17 -16.96 -2.67
N THR A 103 -0.22 -17.95 -1.76
CA THR A 103 -1.33 -18.16 -0.81
C THR A 103 -0.83 -18.82 0.47
N GLY A 104 -1.50 -18.61 1.59
CA GLY A 104 -1.14 -19.17 2.90
C GLY A 104 -0.67 -18.14 3.91
N ASP A 105 -0.03 -18.57 4.99
CA ASP A 105 0.37 -17.71 6.10
C ASP A 105 1.61 -16.86 5.77
N VAL A 106 1.52 -15.56 6.05
CA VAL A 106 2.56 -14.55 5.77
C VAL A 106 2.99 -13.90 7.07
N GLY A 107 4.12 -14.34 7.62
CA GLY A 107 4.69 -13.79 8.87
C GLY A 107 5.85 -12.80 8.67
N GLN A 108 6.27 -12.58 7.44
CA GLN A 108 7.32 -11.62 7.04
C GLN A 108 7.09 -11.18 5.60
N ALA A 109 7.94 -10.31 5.04
CA ALA A 109 7.79 -9.88 3.65
C ALA A 109 7.94 -11.06 2.69
N VAL A 110 6.95 -11.25 1.78
CA VAL A 110 7.07 -12.25 0.71
C VAL A 110 8.08 -11.79 -0.32
N PHE A 111 7.96 -10.54 -0.78
CA PHE A 111 8.96 -9.88 -1.63
C PHE A 111 9.39 -8.57 -1.00
N LYS A 112 10.66 -8.45 -0.65
CA LYS A 112 11.28 -7.21 -0.18
C LYS A 112 12.32 -6.77 -1.18
N LEU A 113 12.02 -5.70 -1.92
CA LEU A 113 12.98 -5.06 -2.82
C LEU A 113 13.82 -4.06 -2.02
N THR A 114 15.14 -4.07 -2.25
CA THR A 114 16.09 -3.15 -1.58
C THR A 114 17.11 -2.53 -2.54
N GLY A 115 16.96 -2.79 -3.84
CA GLY A 115 17.88 -2.32 -4.88
C GLY A 115 17.34 -1.14 -5.69
N SER A 116 17.77 -1.06 -6.95
CA SER A 116 17.37 0.01 -7.87
C SER A 116 16.98 -0.54 -9.25
N TYR A 117 16.09 0.20 -9.95
CA TYR A 117 15.65 -0.15 -11.29
C TYR A 117 15.24 -1.63 -11.42
N THR A 118 14.50 -2.12 -10.43
CA THR A 118 13.97 -3.49 -10.40
C THR A 118 12.46 -3.45 -10.50
N ILE A 119 11.90 -4.26 -11.39
CA ILE A 119 10.47 -4.36 -11.65
C ILE A 119 9.96 -5.70 -11.13
N LEU A 120 8.94 -5.68 -10.26
CA LEU A 120 8.17 -6.87 -9.86
C LEU A 120 6.83 -6.84 -10.59
N LYS A 121 6.54 -7.91 -11.39
CA LYS A 121 5.45 -7.86 -12.36
C LYS A 121 4.59 -9.11 -12.38
N GLY A 122 3.26 -8.94 -12.47
CA GLY A 122 2.30 -9.97 -12.88
C GLY A 122 2.02 -11.06 -11.85
N ILE A 123 2.44 -10.88 -10.60
CA ILE A 123 2.27 -11.85 -9.50
C ILE A 123 0.89 -11.70 -8.86
N SER A 124 0.29 -12.82 -8.47
CA SER A 124 -0.97 -12.86 -7.72
C SER A 124 -0.76 -13.26 -6.26
N PHE A 125 -1.36 -12.52 -5.34
CA PHE A 125 -1.45 -12.83 -3.92
C PHE A 125 -2.93 -13.04 -3.58
N THR A 126 -3.32 -14.29 -3.32
CA THR A 126 -4.74 -14.62 -3.16
C THR A 126 -4.98 -15.45 -1.90
N GLY A 127 -5.85 -14.96 -1.02
CA GLY A 127 -6.19 -15.67 0.22
C GLY A 127 -5.02 -15.81 1.19
N CYS A 128 -4.04 -14.90 1.14
CA CYS A 128 -2.97 -14.87 2.13
C CYS A 128 -3.51 -14.47 3.50
N ASN A 129 -3.01 -15.14 4.55
CA ASN A 129 -3.28 -14.82 5.94
C ASN A 129 -2.07 -14.08 6.52
N VAL A 130 -2.15 -12.74 6.56
CA VAL A 130 -1.03 -11.87 6.95
C VAL A 130 -1.05 -11.69 8.47
N ILE A 131 -0.01 -12.15 9.15
CA ILE A 131 0.08 -12.21 10.60
C ILE A 131 1.18 -11.29 11.15
N LYS A 132 1.03 -10.88 12.40
CA LYS A 132 2.02 -10.15 13.17
C LYS A 132 2.51 -11.01 14.32
N ALA A 133 3.80 -11.29 14.32
CA ALA A 133 4.49 -11.85 15.48
C ALA A 133 5.21 -10.73 16.26
N ASP A 134 5.73 -11.03 17.44
CA ASP A 134 6.32 -10.03 18.35
C ASP A 134 7.41 -9.18 17.71
N THR A 135 8.25 -9.78 16.87
CA THR A 135 9.39 -9.13 16.23
C THR A 135 9.26 -8.93 14.73
N ARG A 136 8.21 -9.48 14.10
CA ARG A 136 8.02 -9.49 12.64
C ARG A 136 6.58 -9.22 12.29
N ALA A 137 6.37 -8.57 11.16
CA ALA A 137 5.05 -8.36 10.58
C ALA A 137 5.06 -8.87 9.15
N GLY A 138 4.02 -9.59 8.78
CA GLY A 138 3.78 -10.00 7.41
C GLY A 138 3.50 -8.79 6.52
N VAL A 139 3.97 -8.88 5.29
CA VAL A 139 3.66 -7.95 4.20
C VAL A 139 3.81 -8.70 2.88
N LEU A 140 2.98 -8.41 1.89
CA LEU A 140 3.07 -9.12 0.63
C LEU A 140 4.22 -8.57 -0.23
N VAL A 141 4.30 -7.25 -0.37
CA VAL A 141 5.40 -6.59 -1.09
C VAL A 141 5.89 -5.36 -0.33
N GLU A 142 7.18 -5.26 -0.13
CA GLU A 142 7.83 -4.07 0.43
C GLU A 142 8.91 -3.55 -0.53
N LEU A 143 8.83 -2.27 -0.89
CA LEU A 143 9.88 -1.51 -1.55
C LEU A 143 10.59 -0.69 -0.46
N ASN A 144 11.79 -1.13 -0.04
CA ASN A 144 12.49 -0.55 1.11
C ASN A 144 13.84 0.03 0.71
N ASN A 145 14.04 1.32 0.88
CA ASN A 145 15.24 2.06 0.42
C ASN A 145 15.52 1.86 -1.09
N THR A 146 14.48 1.72 -1.89
CA THR A 146 14.60 1.44 -3.32
C THR A 146 14.61 2.72 -4.14
N ILE A 147 15.29 2.68 -5.29
CA ILE A 147 15.37 3.81 -6.23
C ILE A 147 14.87 3.34 -7.59
N HIS A 148 13.86 4.04 -8.16
CA HIS A 148 13.25 3.69 -9.43
C HIS A 148 12.78 2.23 -9.56
N CYS A 149 12.37 1.62 -8.45
CA CYS A 149 11.75 0.30 -8.48
C CYS A 149 10.25 0.39 -8.78
N ARG A 150 9.71 -0.68 -9.34
CA ARG A 150 8.31 -0.70 -9.79
C ARG A 150 7.62 -2.01 -9.41
N LEU A 151 6.43 -1.88 -8.84
CA LEU A 151 5.47 -2.97 -8.66
C LEU A 151 4.34 -2.75 -9.66
N THR A 152 4.13 -3.69 -10.58
CA THR A 152 3.15 -3.49 -11.66
C THR A 152 2.42 -4.77 -12.07
N GLU A 153 1.18 -4.62 -12.56
CA GLU A 153 0.34 -5.70 -13.08
C GLU A 153 0.13 -6.85 -12.07
N CYS A 154 0.30 -6.58 -10.77
CA CYS A 154 0.09 -7.56 -9.70
C CYS A 154 -1.35 -7.53 -9.20
N SER A 155 -1.83 -8.66 -8.66
CA SER A 155 -3.15 -8.76 -8.06
C SER A 155 -3.09 -9.17 -6.60
N PHE A 156 -3.89 -8.51 -5.78
CA PHE A 156 -4.03 -8.73 -4.35
C PHE A 156 -5.50 -8.98 -4.05
N SER A 157 -5.91 -10.23 -3.80
CA SER A 157 -7.31 -10.57 -3.66
C SER A 157 -7.61 -11.43 -2.45
N GLN A 158 -8.66 -11.06 -1.70
CA GLN A 158 -9.18 -11.84 -0.57
C GLN A 158 -8.12 -12.17 0.50
N ASN A 159 -7.09 -11.34 0.63
CA ASN A 159 -6.10 -11.48 1.68
C ASN A 159 -6.68 -10.96 3.01
N VAL A 160 -6.32 -11.60 4.11
CA VAL A 160 -6.82 -11.24 5.45
C VAL A 160 -5.65 -10.86 6.34
N VAL A 161 -5.74 -9.70 6.99
CA VAL A 161 -4.72 -9.24 7.94
C VAL A 161 -5.20 -9.48 9.38
N ARG A 162 -4.31 -9.93 10.25
CA ARG A 162 -4.63 -10.35 11.63
C ARG A 162 -4.22 -9.37 12.72
N ALA A 163 -3.76 -8.19 12.34
CA ALA A 163 -3.48 -7.11 13.30
C ALA A 163 -3.78 -5.75 12.68
N GLN A 164 -4.25 -4.83 13.51
CA GLN A 164 -4.60 -3.48 13.06
C GLN A 164 -3.38 -2.72 12.54
N PHE A 165 -3.59 -1.82 11.58
CA PHE A 165 -2.57 -0.96 10.96
C PHE A 165 -1.46 -1.71 10.21
N MET A 166 -1.77 -2.82 9.60
CA MET A 166 -0.85 -3.55 8.74
C MET A 166 -1.23 -3.39 7.26
N PRO A 167 -0.40 -2.73 6.47
CA PRO A 167 -0.57 -2.69 5.01
C PRO A 167 -0.06 -3.98 4.36
N ILE A 168 -0.64 -4.31 3.20
CA ILE A 168 -0.18 -5.46 2.41
C ILE A 168 0.89 -5.08 1.38
N VAL A 169 0.92 -3.80 0.96
CA VAL A 169 2.01 -3.23 0.14
C VAL A 169 2.58 -2.00 0.83
N ILE A 170 3.91 -1.91 0.92
CA ILE A 170 4.61 -0.81 1.58
C ILE A 170 5.71 -0.24 0.69
N VAL A 171 5.79 1.08 0.60
CA VAL A 171 6.98 1.81 0.13
C VAL A 171 7.58 2.48 1.35
N SER A 172 8.85 2.20 1.69
CA SER A 172 9.47 2.58 2.97
C SER A 172 10.93 2.97 2.84
N GLY A 173 11.48 3.51 3.94
CA GLY A 173 12.87 3.93 4.01
C GLY A 173 13.14 5.23 3.27
N HIS A 174 14.36 5.42 2.75
CA HIS A 174 14.79 6.56 1.95
C HIS A 174 14.66 6.29 0.43
N GLY A 175 13.54 5.68 0.03
CA GLY A 175 13.30 5.37 -1.38
C GLY A 175 12.97 6.60 -2.22
N GLU A 176 13.30 6.54 -3.53
CA GLU A 176 13.02 7.63 -4.46
C GLU A 176 12.44 7.11 -5.77
N TYR A 177 11.48 7.87 -6.33
CA TYR A 177 10.91 7.63 -7.67
C TYR A 177 10.36 6.21 -7.87
N ASN A 178 9.88 5.57 -6.82
CA ASN A 178 9.28 4.24 -6.91
C ASN A 178 7.87 4.33 -7.49
N GLN A 179 7.41 3.23 -8.10
CA GLN A 179 6.10 3.16 -8.74
C GLN A 179 5.31 1.95 -8.25
N VAL A 180 4.02 2.14 -8.00
CA VAL A 180 3.03 1.07 -7.82
C VAL A 180 1.89 1.36 -8.77
N ASP A 181 1.80 0.58 -9.84
CA ASP A 181 0.83 0.87 -10.90
C ASP A 181 0.22 -0.37 -11.54
N HIS A 182 -0.92 -0.18 -12.22
CA HIS A 182 -1.65 -1.25 -12.93
C HIS A 182 -1.93 -2.48 -12.05
N CYS A 183 -1.94 -2.31 -10.73
CA CYS A 183 -2.25 -3.37 -9.78
C CYS A 183 -3.75 -3.37 -9.45
N THR A 184 -4.26 -4.54 -9.05
CA THR A 184 -5.65 -4.70 -8.61
C THR A 184 -5.69 -5.18 -7.16
N PHE A 185 -6.44 -4.47 -6.32
CA PHE A 185 -6.71 -4.80 -4.93
C PHE A 185 -8.19 -5.09 -4.78
N THR A 186 -8.58 -6.32 -4.43
CA THR A 186 -9.98 -6.74 -4.43
C THR A 186 -10.35 -7.53 -3.19
N GLY A 187 -11.32 -7.03 -2.42
CA GLY A 187 -11.92 -7.80 -1.31
C GLY A 187 -10.92 -8.22 -0.23
N ASN A 188 -9.84 -7.48 -0.03
CA ASN A 188 -8.92 -7.71 1.07
C ASN A 188 -9.54 -7.22 2.39
N ILE A 189 -9.28 -7.93 3.48
CA ILE A 189 -10.00 -7.79 4.76
C ILE A 189 -9.05 -7.33 5.85
N ASP A 190 -9.52 -6.37 6.67
CA ASP A 190 -8.86 -5.89 7.89
C ASP A 190 -7.45 -5.31 7.69
N ASN A 191 -7.20 -4.70 6.53
CA ASN A 191 -5.90 -4.20 6.13
C ASN A 191 -5.95 -2.78 5.57
N GLN A 192 -4.80 -2.14 5.54
CA GLN A 192 -4.49 -1.07 4.59
C GLN A 192 -3.99 -1.72 3.30
N GLU A 193 -4.40 -1.19 2.12
CA GLU A 193 -3.93 -1.82 0.86
C GLU A 193 -2.50 -1.38 0.54
N LEU A 194 -2.26 -0.08 0.43
CA LEU A 194 -0.98 0.49 0.04
C LEU A 194 -0.58 1.64 0.96
N GLN A 195 0.62 1.56 1.53
CA GLN A 195 1.17 2.60 2.39
C GLN A 195 2.51 3.13 1.87
N VAL A 196 2.63 4.45 1.75
CA VAL A 196 3.93 5.14 1.73
C VAL A 196 4.27 5.45 3.18
N LYS A 197 5.19 4.68 3.75
CA LYS A 197 5.54 4.73 5.17
C LYS A 197 6.53 5.85 5.43
N ILE A 198 6.09 6.86 6.16
CA ILE A 198 6.90 8.03 6.53
C ILE A 198 7.15 7.98 8.04
N THR A 199 8.41 8.02 8.43
CA THR A 199 8.82 8.11 9.84
C THR A 199 9.62 9.39 10.06
N LYS A 200 9.97 9.67 11.30
CA LYS A 200 10.84 10.80 11.64
C LYS A 200 12.23 10.65 11.00
N GLU A 201 12.68 9.41 10.85
CA GLU A 201 14.02 9.07 10.37
C GLU A 201 14.06 8.86 8.85
N ALA A 202 12.94 8.51 8.21
CA ALA A 202 12.94 8.12 6.80
C ALA A 202 11.61 8.47 6.10
N CYS A 203 11.74 8.99 4.89
CA CYS A 203 10.61 9.32 4.03
C CYS A 203 10.92 8.91 2.59
N PRO A 204 10.11 8.02 1.99
CA PRO A 204 10.16 7.82 0.55
C PRO A 204 9.66 9.07 -0.17
N VAL A 205 10.38 9.51 -1.21
CA VAL A 205 10.02 10.71 -1.96
C VAL A 205 9.67 10.38 -3.42
N TYR A 206 8.79 11.20 -4.00
CA TYR A 206 8.36 11.11 -5.41
C TYR A 206 7.82 9.74 -5.81
N THR A 207 7.14 9.06 -4.89
CA THR A 207 6.46 7.79 -5.20
C THR A 207 5.29 8.06 -6.13
N LEU A 208 5.16 7.25 -7.19
CA LEU A 208 4.01 7.27 -8.09
C LEU A 208 3.08 6.10 -7.80
N ILE A 209 1.80 6.40 -7.53
CA ILE A 209 0.72 5.41 -7.38
C ILE A 209 -0.29 5.70 -8.50
N ALA A 210 -0.32 4.87 -9.55
CA ALA A 210 -1.09 5.23 -10.74
C ALA A 210 -1.79 4.05 -11.40
N ASN A 211 -2.95 4.30 -12.00
CA ASN A 211 -3.69 3.30 -12.79
C ASN A 211 -3.98 2.00 -12.02
N ASN A 212 -4.14 2.06 -10.70
CA ASN A 212 -4.52 0.91 -9.90
C ASN A 212 -6.04 0.85 -9.75
N ILE A 213 -6.54 -0.36 -9.49
CA ILE A 213 -7.95 -0.60 -9.17
C ILE A 213 -8.05 -1.11 -7.75
N PHE A 214 -8.74 -0.36 -6.89
CA PHE A 214 -9.12 -0.77 -5.54
C PHE A 214 -10.63 -1.00 -5.54
N LYS A 215 -11.09 -2.19 -5.14
CA LYS A 215 -12.52 -2.47 -5.18
C LYS A 215 -12.99 -3.45 -4.12
N ASP A 216 -14.28 -3.33 -3.80
CA ASP A 216 -14.98 -4.25 -2.92
C ASP A 216 -14.32 -4.38 -1.54
N LYS A 217 -13.80 -3.26 -1.01
CA LYS A 217 -13.20 -3.23 0.32
C LYS A 217 -14.26 -2.99 1.37
N ILE A 218 -14.55 -4.01 2.17
CA ILE A 218 -15.53 -3.94 3.26
C ILE A 218 -14.93 -3.24 4.48
N LYS A 219 -15.82 -2.76 5.35
CA LYS A 219 -15.44 -2.12 6.61
C LYS A 219 -14.59 -3.05 7.47
N VAL A 220 -13.49 -2.52 8.02
CA VAL A 220 -12.62 -3.28 8.92
C VAL A 220 -13.35 -3.70 10.20
N SER A 221 -13.00 -4.88 10.72
CA SER A 221 -13.62 -5.45 11.91
C SER A 221 -13.08 -4.89 13.24
N TRP A 222 -12.04 -4.05 13.20
CA TRP A 222 -11.43 -3.47 14.39
C TRP A 222 -12.40 -2.61 15.18
N LYS A 223 -12.31 -2.66 16.51
CA LYS A 223 -13.23 -1.98 17.43
C LYS A 223 -13.43 -0.48 17.13
N VAL A 224 -12.41 0.21 16.65
CA VAL A 224 -12.47 1.64 16.33
C VAL A 224 -12.61 1.92 14.84
N PHE A 225 -12.82 0.89 14.01
CA PHE A 225 -13.01 1.00 12.54
C PHE A 225 -11.93 1.85 11.86
N ASN A 226 -10.66 1.63 12.18
CA ASN A 226 -9.53 2.40 11.69
C ASN A 226 -8.43 1.45 11.17
N GLY A 227 -7.67 1.82 10.14
CA GLY A 227 -6.67 0.98 9.50
C GLY A 227 -7.22 0.23 8.29
N GLY A 228 -8.18 0.83 7.58
CA GLY A 228 -8.85 0.29 6.40
C GLY A 228 -8.64 1.08 5.12
N GLU A 229 -7.70 2.03 5.09
CA GLU A 229 -7.44 2.88 3.94
C GLU A 229 -7.01 2.06 2.70
N CYS A 230 -7.45 2.48 1.52
CA CYS A 230 -6.90 1.95 0.27
C CYS A 230 -5.49 2.51 0.01
N VAL A 231 -5.28 3.80 0.24
CA VAL A 231 -3.97 4.44 0.11
C VAL A 231 -3.70 5.32 1.32
N GLN A 232 -2.56 5.11 1.96
CA GLN A 232 -2.12 5.96 3.08
C GLN A 232 -0.74 6.54 2.79
N ILE A 233 -0.63 7.87 2.79
CA ILE A 233 0.63 8.59 2.60
C ILE A 233 1.07 9.17 3.93
N GLY A 234 2.00 8.46 4.61
CA GLY A 234 2.38 8.73 5.99
C GLY A 234 1.42 8.12 7.00
N GLN A 235 1.94 7.56 8.07
CA GLN A 235 1.15 6.94 9.13
C GLN A 235 1.23 7.68 10.47
N ASP A 236 2.22 8.57 10.62
CA ASP A 236 2.41 9.29 11.88
C ASP A 236 1.59 10.59 11.90
N PRO A 237 0.63 10.73 12.81
CA PRO A 237 -0.22 11.90 12.86
C PRO A 237 0.50 13.18 13.31
N VAL A 238 1.69 13.08 13.91
CA VAL A 238 2.44 14.25 14.41
C VAL A 238 3.34 14.84 13.34
N LEU A 239 3.77 14.03 12.36
CA LEU A 239 4.63 14.47 11.26
C LEU A 239 3.89 15.19 10.13
N LEU A 240 2.60 15.43 10.29
CA LEU A 240 1.68 15.89 9.25
C LEU A 240 2.14 17.11 8.46
N GLY A 241 2.78 18.08 9.10
CA GLY A 241 3.16 19.35 8.46
C GLY A 241 4.65 19.45 8.12
N THR A 242 5.49 18.57 8.60
CA THR A 242 6.94 18.78 8.59
C THR A 242 7.69 17.96 7.52
N ILE A 243 7.06 16.94 6.93
CA ILE A 243 7.69 16.06 5.97
C ILE A 243 7.00 16.14 4.62
N GLN A 244 7.81 16.36 3.59
CA GLN A 244 7.37 16.49 2.19
C GLN A 244 7.73 15.21 1.44
N SER A 245 6.73 14.42 1.07
CA SER A 245 6.99 13.20 0.31
C SER A 245 6.89 13.39 -1.20
N GLY A 246 6.18 14.40 -1.67
CA GLY A 246 6.03 14.66 -3.11
C GLY A 246 5.38 13.48 -3.86
N THR A 247 4.61 12.66 -3.15
CA THR A 247 3.93 11.50 -3.72
C THR A 247 2.83 11.92 -4.69
N MET A 248 2.74 11.23 -5.82
CA MET A 248 1.66 11.44 -6.81
C MET A 248 0.74 10.22 -6.83
N VAL A 249 -0.55 10.46 -6.58
CA VAL A 249 -1.63 9.46 -6.67
C VAL A 249 -2.54 9.87 -7.83
N ARG A 250 -2.50 9.14 -8.96
CA ARG A 250 -3.23 9.58 -10.14
C ARG A 250 -3.88 8.43 -10.90
N GLU A 251 -5.02 8.75 -11.51
CA GLU A 251 -5.69 7.84 -12.44
C GLU A 251 -6.01 6.46 -11.83
N ASN A 252 -6.19 6.40 -10.49
CA ASN A 252 -6.64 5.19 -9.82
C ASN A 252 -8.16 5.16 -9.74
N SER A 253 -8.72 3.95 -9.70
CA SER A 253 -10.15 3.71 -9.48
C SER A 253 -10.38 3.10 -8.11
N PHE A 254 -11.27 3.71 -7.32
CA PHE A 254 -11.72 3.25 -6.02
C PHE A 254 -13.23 2.95 -6.13
N ILE A 255 -13.60 1.67 -6.10
CA ILE A 255 -14.97 1.23 -6.37
C ILE A 255 -15.49 0.45 -5.17
N ARG A 256 -16.54 0.94 -4.52
CA ARG A 256 -17.12 0.35 -3.30
C ARG A 256 -16.06 0.10 -2.21
N CYS A 257 -15.23 1.12 -1.95
CA CYS A 257 -14.22 1.08 -0.91
C CYS A 257 -14.75 1.71 0.36
N SER A 258 -15.04 0.88 1.36
CA SER A 258 -15.69 1.27 2.63
C SER A 258 -14.92 0.79 3.85
N GLY A 259 -13.62 0.55 3.72
CA GLY A 259 -12.78 0.00 4.79
C GLY A 259 -12.78 0.83 6.06
N GLU A 260 -12.71 2.14 5.92
CA GLU A 260 -12.86 3.14 6.99
C GLU A 260 -13.32 4.50 6.39
N PRO A 261 -13.52 5.56 7.20
CA PRO A 261 -13.90 6.89 6.69
C PRO A 261 -12.87 7.56 5.75
N GLU A 262 -11.68 7.00 5.57
CA GLU A 262 -10.62 7.54 4.74
C GLU A 262 -10.25 6.51 3.64
N VAL A 263 -10.73 6.69 2.41
CA VAL A 263 -10.30 5.84 1.27
C VAL A 263 -8.84 6.15 0.93
N ILE A 264 -8.53 7.45 0.86
CA ILE A 264 -7.15 7.94 0.80
C ILE A 264 -6.91 8.81 2.03
N SER A 265 -5.84 8.53 2.77
CA SER A 265 -5.41 9.30 3.93
C SER A 265 -4.06 9.95 3.69
N ASN A 266 -4.03 11.27 3.57
CA ASN A 266 -2.81 12.06 3.44
C ASN A 266 -2.33 12.56 4.81
N LYS A 267 -1.09 12.23 5.17
CA LYS A 267 -0.43 12.68 6.40
C LYS A 267 0.99 13.21 6.12
N SER A 268 1.19 13.85 4.97
CA SER A 268 2.44 14.50 4.59
C SER A 268 2.18 15.64 3.61
N SER A 269 3.23 16.31 3.15
CA SER A 269 3.12 17.56 2.38
C SER A 269 3.57 17.41 0.93
N ASN A 270 3.17 18.36 0.07
CA ASN A 270 3.53 18.47 -1.34
C ASN A 270 3.10 17.28 -2.20
N ASN A 271 2.04 16.60 -1.82
CA ASN A 271 1.49 15.47 -2.57
C ASN A 271 0.46 15.92 -3.61
N THR A 272 0.31 15.13 -4.66
CA THR A 272 -0.64 15.41 -5.74
C THR A 272 -1.62 14.25 -5.88
N TYR A 273 -2.92 14.56 -5.87
CA TYR A 273 -4.04 13.63 -6.07
C TYR A 273 -4.81 14.11 -7.29
N ILE A 274 -4.62 13.44 -8.43
CA ILE A 274 -5.16 13.96 -9.69
C ILE A 274 -5.84 12.87 -10.53
N LYS A 275 -7.02 13.21 -11.10
CA LYS A 275 -7.76 12.34 -12.01
C LYS A 275 -8.09 10.95 -11.43
N ASN A 276 -8.24 10.83 -10.12
CA ASN A 276 -8.71 9.60 -9.51
C ASN A 276 -10.24 9.51 -9.60
N TYR A 277 -10.75 8.30 -9.72
CA TYR A 277 -12.18 8.01 -9.79
C TYR A 277 -12.63 7.25 -8.54
N PHE A 278 -13.69 7.74 -7.90
CA PHE A 278 -14.32 7.12 -6.73
C PHE A 278 -15.78 6.83 -7.04
N GLU A 279 -16.22 5.60 -6.77
CA GLU A 279 -17.61 5.15 -6.99
C GLU A 279 -18.12 4.42 -5.76
N ASP A 280 -19.22 4.92 -5.19
CA ASP A 280 -19.93 4.31 -4.06
C ASP A 280 -19.01 3.95 -2.87
N CYS A 281 -18.09 4.85 -2.51
CA CYS A 281 -17.20 4.69 -1.37
C CYS A 281 -17.82 5.36 -0.13
N ASP A 282 -17.86 4.66 1.02
CA ASP A 282 -18.28 5.28 2.28
C ASP A 282 -17.23 6.20 2.88
N GLY A 283 -15.96 6.05 2.49
CA GLY A 283 -14.87 6.92 2.90
C GLY A 283 -14.60 8.06 1.91
N GLU A 284 -13.75 8.97 2.29
CA GLU A 284 -13.43 10.22 1.59
C GLU A 284 -11.99 10.24 1.06
N LEU A 285 -11.71 11.16 0.14
CA LEU A 285 -10.35 11.63 -0.13
C LEU A 285 -9.97 12.64 0.96
N VAL A 286 -9.03 12.27 1.83
CA VAL A 286 -8.76 13.01 3.07
C VAL A 286 -7.35 13.59 3.08
N MET A 287 -7.28 14.93 3.16
CA MET A 287 -6.11 15.63 3.63
C MET A 287 -6.21 15.71 5.16
N ARG A 288 -5.60 14.78 5.87
CA ARG A 288 -5.64 14.77 7.34
C ARG A 288 -4.73 15.82 7.95
N GLY A 289 -3.77 16.31 7.18
CA GLY A 289 -2.82 17.33 7.53
C GLY A 289 -1.81 17.52 6.41
N GLY A 290 -0.64 18.08 6.74
CA GLY A 290 0.35 18.50 5.78
C GLY A 290 0.07 19.87 5.18
N HIS A 291 0.80 20.19 4.13
CA HIS A 291 0.64 21.48 3.45
C HIS A 291 0.95 21.36 1.95
N ASP A 292 0.45 22.33 1.18
CA ASP A 292 0.73 22.51 -0.24
C ASP A 292 0.47 21.24 -1.11
N CYS A 293 -0.57 20.48 -0.76
CA CYS A 293 -1.03 19.38 -1.60
C CYS A 293 -1.97 19.88 -2.70
N ILE A 294 -1.96 19.18 -3.84
CA ILE A 294 -2.83 19.45 -4.99
C ILE A 294 -3.87 18.34 -5.09
N ILE A 295 -5.14 18.69 -5.09
CA ILE A 295 -6.28 17.81 -5.24
C ILE A 295 -7.06 18.29 -6.46
N ASP A 296 -6.76 17.76 -7.63
CA ASP A 296 -7.25 18.32 -8.89
C ASP A 296 -7.89 17.27 -9.81
N SER A 297 -8.95 17.66 -10.48
CA SER A 297 -9.62 16.86 -11.52
C SER A 297 -10.05 15.45 -11.08
N ASN A 298 -10.28 15.21 -9.79
CA ASN A 298 -10.82 13.93 -9.30
C ASN A 298 -12.34 13.89 -9.53
N THR A 299 -12.85 12.68 -9.76
CA THR A 299 -14.29 12.40 -9.87
C THR A 299 -14.72 11.54 -8.70
N ILE A 300 -15.68 12.02 -7.92
CA ILE A 300 -16.27 11.31 -6.77
C ILE A 300 -17.77 11.19 -7.01
N GLN A 301 -18.27 9.96 -7.11
CA GLN A 301 -19.66 9.67 -7.42
C GLN A 301 -20.25 8.70 -6.40
N GLY A 302 -21.27 9.14 -5.68
CA GLY A 302 -21.93 8.34 -4.65
C GLY A 302 -21.12 8.23 -3.35
N GLY A 303 -21.66 7.48 -2.39
CA GLY A 303 -21.06 7.31 -1.07
C GLY A 303 -21.46 8.40 -0.07
N ASN A 304 -20.70 8.54 1.02
CA ASN A 304 -21.06 9.44 2.09
C ASN A 304 -20.64 10.90 1.83
N SER A 305 -19.40 11.11 1.45
CA SER A 305 -18.86 12.47 1.28
C SER A 305 -17.70 12.47 0.28
N GLY A 306 -17.30 13.66 -0.14
CA GLY A 306 -16.30 13.83 -1.18
C GLY A 306 -14.88 14.02 -0.65
N ILE A 307 -14.53 15.27 -0.31
CA ILE A 307 -13.16 15.65 0.06
C ILE A 307 -13.17 16.27 1.45
N ARG A 308 -12.35 15.73 2.36
CA ARG A 308 -12.12 16.30 3.70
C ARG A 308 -10.76 16.98 3.75
N VAL A 309 -10.75 18.23 4.22
CA VAL A 309 -9.56 19.08 4.21
C VAL A 309 -9.18 19.50 5.61
N ASN A 310 -8.08 18.98 6.10
CA ASN A 310 -7.27 19.51 7.17
C ASN A 310 -5.89 19.86 6.60
N GLY A 311 -5.17 20.82 7.17
CA GLY A 311 -3.86 21.24 6.71
C GLY A 311 -3.86 22.60 6.02
N SER A 312 -2.71 23.03 5.52
CA SER A 312 -2.51 24.42 5.06
C SER A 312 -2.06 24.52 3.61
N GLY A 313 -2.57 25.53 2.90
CA GLY A 313 -2.10 25.86 1.56
C GLY A 313 -2.47 24.85 0.47
N HIS A 314 -3.45 24.00 0.71
CA HIS A 314 -3.90 23.02 -0.29
C HIS A 314 -4.65 23.69 -1.45
N GLN A 315 -4.51 23.12 -2.64
CA GLN A 315 -5.26 23.50 -3.84
C GLN A 315 -6.27 22.40 -4.17
N ILE A 316 -7.55 22.69 -4.06
CA ILE A 316 -8.66 21.80 -4.33
C ILE A 316 -9.42 22.35 -5.54
N THR A 317 -9.08 21.85 -6.73
CA THR A 317 -9.51 22.46 -7.98
C THR A 317 -10.05 21.45 -8.99
N HIS A 318 -11.02 21.88 -9.81
CA HIS A 318 -11.59 21.13 -10.94
C HIS A 318 -12.14 19.72 -10.56
N ASN A 319 -12.42 19.45 -9.29
CA ASN A 319 -12.99 18.17 -8.89
C ASN A 319 -14.48 18.13 -9.21
N ASN A 320 -14.96 16.95 -9.62
CA ASN A 320 -16.36 16.68 -9.88
C ASN A 320 -16.91 15.74 -8.78
N VAL A 321 -17.75 16.26 -7.91
CA VAL A 321 -18.29 15.53 -6.75
C VAL A 321 -19.81 15.45 -6.88
N SER A 322 -20.36 14.24 -6.89
CA SER A 322 -21.80 14.06 -7.12
C SER A 322 -22.43 12.96 -6.27
N ASN A 323 -23.73 13.13 -5.97
CA ASN A 323 -24.55 12.17 -5.22
C ASN A 323 -23.97 11.83 -3.83
N VAL A 324 -23.55 12.84 -3.09
CA VAL A 324 -22.94 12.71 -1.75
C VAL A 324 -23.70 13.54 -0.71
N LYS A 325 -23.47 13.28 0.57
CA LYS A 325 -24.04 14.15 1.62
C LYS A 325 -23.37 15.52 1.63
N THR A 326 -22.02 15.55 1.61
CA THR A 326 -21.23 16.77 1.62
C THR A 326 -20.13 16.69 0.56
N GLY A 327 -20.02 17.71 -0.28
CA GLY A 327 -19.04 17.74 -1.35
C GLY A 327 -17.62 17.93 -0.83
N ILE A 328 -17.35 19.07 -0.18
CA ILE A 328 -16.04 19.41 0.39
C ILE A 328 -16.23 19.89 1.83
N ARG A 329 -15.39 19.41 2.75
CA ARG A 329 -15.42 19.80 4.17
C ARG A 329 -14.10 20.44 4.58
N LEU A 330 -14.16 21.68 5.08
CA LEU A 330 -13.02 22.38 5.68
C LEU A 330 -13.09 22.23 7.20
N MET A 331 -12.11 21.60 7.78
CA MET A 331 -12.17 21.10 9.15
C MET A 331 -11.59 22.07 10.16
N TYR A 332 -12.19 22.13 11.35
CA TYR A 332 -11.48 22.61 12.54
C TYR A 332 -10.26 21.76 12.83
N GLY A 333 -9.26 22.33 13.47
CA GLY A 333 -8.03 21.67 13.87
C GLY A 333 -7.66 21.88 15.33
N MET A 334 -6.54 21.30 15.72
CA MET A 334 -5.87 21.49 17.01
C MET A 334 -4.67 22.44 16.90
N ALA A 335 -4.24 22.75 15.69
CA ALA A 335 -3.10 23.60 15.35
C ALA A 335 -3.34 24.26 13.98
N ARG A 336 -2.50 25.22 13.60
CA ARG A 336 -2.65 26.02 12.37
C ARG A 336 -1.34 26.13 11.60
N GLY A 337 -1.48 26.23 10.28
CA GLY A 337 -0.35 26.55 9.40
C GLY A 337 0.61 25.38 9.16
N LYS A 338 1.82 25.72 8.67
CA LYS A 338 2.79 24.71 8.17
C LYS A 338 3.74 24.19 9.24
N THR A 339 3.93 24.92 10.33
CA THR A 339 4.97 24.65 11.33
C THR A 339 4.43 24.23 12.69
N GLU A 340 3.15 24.46 12.98
CA GLU A 340 2.55 24.02 14.23
C GLU A 340 2.32 22.51 14.23
N ILE A 341 2.60 21.88 15.35
CA ILE A 341 2.40 20.44 15.54
C ILE A 341 1.00 20.21 16.12
N GLY A 342 0.26 19.32 15.51
CA GLY A 342 -1.06 18.92 15.99
C GLY A 342 -1.53 17.63 15.34
N PHE A 343 -2.37 16.89 16.06
CA PHE A 343 -2.97 15.65 15.56
C PHE A 343 -3.92 15.90 14.38
N TYR A 344 -4.53 17.10 14.32
CA TYR A 344 -5.26 17.66 13.18
C TYR A 344 -4.88 19.12 13.01
N ILE A 345 -4.52 19.50 11.80
CA ILE A 345 -4.28 20.91 11.44
C ILE A 345 -5.56 21.48 10.86
N ALA A 346 -5.95 22.67 11.27
CA ALA A 346 -7.12 23.34 10.69
C ALA A 346 -6.95 23.59 9.19
N ALA A 347 -8.02 23.57 8.43
CA ALA A 347 -8.00 23.95 7.02
C ALA A 347 -7.66 25.45 6.91
N ASP A 348 -6.47 25.79 6.45
CA ASP A 348 -5.93 27.14 6.50
C ASP A 348 -5.24 27.53 5.19
N ASN A 349 -5.50 28.74 4.69
CA ASN A 349 -4.91 29.25 3.44
C ASN A 349 -5.10 28.32 2.22
N CYS A 350 -6.18 27.56 2.18
CA CYS A 350 -6.48 26.65 1.06
C CYS A 350 -7.22 27.40 -0.07
N VAL A 351 -7.06 26.93 -1.30
CA VAL A 351 -7.74 27.44 -2.49
C VAL A 351 -8.72 26.38 -2.98
N ILE A 352 -10.02 26.69 -2.96
CA ILE A 352 -11.11 25.80 -3.36
C ILE A 352 -11.83 26.45 -4.56
N LYS A 353 -11.44 26.09 -5.78
CA LYS A 353 -11.92 26.76 -7.00
C LYS A 353 -12.28 25.77 -8.11
N TYR A 354 -13.23 26.20 -8.95
CA TYR A 354 -13.62 25.48 -10.17
C TYR A 354 -14.12 24.05 -9.93
N ASN A 355 -14.51 23.70 -8.69
CA ASN A 355 -15.10 22.41 -8.41
C ASN A 355 -16.56 22.40 -8.81
N ARG A 356 -17.04 21.28 -9.36
CA ARG A 356 -18.43 21.00 -9.64
C ARG A 356 -19.00 20.07 -8.58
N ILE A 357 -20.01 20.52 -7.84
CA ILE A 357 -20.68 19.73 -6.81
C ILE A 357 -22.15 19.59 -7.19
N GLU A 358 -22.63 18.34 -7.31
CA GLU A 358 -23.97 18.05 -7.81
C GLU A 358 -24.69 17.04 -6.92
N ASN A 359 -26.02 17.26 -6.72
CA ASN A 359 -26.87 16.37 -5.93
C ASN A 359 -26.33 16.11 -4.52
N ALA A 360 -25.92 17.16 -3.80
CA ALA A 360 -25.41 17.08 -2.43
C ALA A 360 -26.36 17.77 -1.44
N ASN A 361 -26.37 17.32 -0.18
CA ASN A 361 -27.07 18.08 0.86
C ASN A 361 -26.33 19.38 1.14
N THR A 362 -24.99 19.33 1.24
CA THR A 362 -24.13 20.51 1.41
C THR A 362 -23.02 20.47 0.36
N GLY A 363 -22.87 21.56 -0.39
CA GLY A 363 -21.78 21.69 -1.37
C GLY A 363 -20.43 21.78 -0.66
N ILE A 364 -20.18 22.89 0.02
CA ILE A 364 -18.97 23.10 0.83
C ILE A 364 -19.39 23.38 2.27
N PHE A 365 -18.82 22.62 3.22
CA PHE A 365 -19.04 22.86 4.65
C PHE A 365 -17.77 23.41 5.29
N ILE A 366 -17.84 24.63 5.84
CA ILE A 366 -16.73 25.30 6.50
C ILE A 366 -16.92 25.15 8.01
N GLY A 367 -15.94 24.57 8.69
CA GLY A 367 -15.96 24.47 10.14
C GLY A 367 -16.54 23.18 10.69
N ASP A 368 -16.42 22.09 9.95
CA ASP A 368 -16.77 20.77 10.46
C ASP A 368 -15.87 20.35 11.64
N SER A 369 -16.41 19.55 12.54
CA SER A 369 -15.76 19.04 13.77
C SER A 369 -15.38 20.12 14.80
N LYS A 370 -16.06 21.26 14.80
CA LYS A 370 -15.88 22.31 15.80
C LYS A 370 -16.01 21.76 17.22
N ASN A 371 -15.00 22.03 18.04
CA ASN A 371 -14.94 21.60 19.44
C ASN A 371 -14.97 20.07 19.64
N ALA A 372 -14.62 19.27 18.62
CA ALA A 372 -14.49 17.85 18.81
C ALA A 372 -13.44 17.54 19.88
N ASP A 373 -13.84 16.74 20.89
CA ASP A 373 -13.02 16.36 22.03
C ASP A 373 -12.32 15.02 21.76
N TRP A 374 -11.02 15.04 21.75
CA TRP A 374 -10.13 13.89 21.57
C TRP A 374 -9.42 13.48 22.85
N SER A 375 -9.81 14.00 24.03
CA SER A 375 -9.25 13.65 25.32
C SER A 375 -9.29 12.14 25.52
N GLY A 376 -8.14 11.53 25.84
CA GLY A 376 -7.99 10.09 26.06
C GLY A 376 -8.10 9.21 24.80
N LYS A 377 -8.23 9.80 23.60
CA LYS A 377 -8.36 9.03 22.33
C LYS A 377 -7.05 8.79 21.63
N PHE A 378 -5.98 9.46 22.03
CA PHE A 378 -4.61 9.23 21.54
C PHE A 378 -3.60 9.51 22.66
N ASP A 379 -2.40 8.96 22.51
CA ASP A 379 -1.28 9.15 23.45
C ASP A 379 -0.64 10.53 23.23
N THR A 380 -0.94 11.47 24.13
CA THR A 380 -0.42 12.86 24.09
C THR A 380 1.06 12.95 24.49
N ILE A 381 1.65 11.92 25.08
CA ILE A 381 3.09 11.86 25.37
C ILE A 381 3.83 11.54 24.08
N ARG A 382 3.37 10.50 23.39
CA ARG A 382 3.93 10.09 22.11
C ARG A 382 3.64 11.09 20.99
N TYR A 383 2.47 11.69 21.02
CA TYR A 383 1.96 12.61 20.01
C TYR A 383 1.56 13.95 20.66
N PRO A 384 2.53 14.81 21.04
CA PRO A 384 2.24 16.11 21.69
C PRO A 384 1.31 16.95 20.82
N SER A 385 0.12 17.23 21.33
CA SER A 385 -0.89 18.01 20.63
C SER A 385 -1.95 18.49 21.62
N ARG A 386 -2.65 19.57 21.26
CA ARG A 386 -3.94 19.91 21.88
C ARG A 386 -4.94 18.80 21.61
N VAL A 387 -5.95 18.66 22.45
CA VAL A 387 -6.96 17.59 22.33
C VAL A 387 -8.30 18.07 21.79
N PHE A 388 -8.51 19.41 21.69
CA PHE A 388 -9.74 20.00 21.15
C PHE A 388 -9.51 20.55 19.74
N GLN A 389 -10.43 20.27 18.82
CA GLN A 389 -10.47 20.89 17.50
C GLN A 389 -11.17 22.25 17.58
N ASP A 390 -10.56 23.22 18.28
CA ASP A 390 -11.09 24.56 18.51
C ASP A 390 -10.44 25.64 17.63
N VAL A 391 -9.47 25.27 16.79
CA VAL A 391 -8.84 26.16 15.81
C VAL A 391 -9.67 26.16 14.54
N ALA A 392 -10.29 27.29 14.25
CA ALA A 392 -11.18 27.43 13.09
C ALA A 392 -10.44 27.43 11.76
N PRO A 393 -11.07 26.94 10.67
CA PRO A 393 -10.60 27.20 9.32
C PRO A 393 -10.45 28.72 9.06
N LEU A 394 -9.36 29.11 8.39
CA LEU A 394 -9.08 30.55 8.19
C LEU A 394 -8.44 30.79 6.81
N ASN A 395 -8.67 31.99 6.26
CA ASN A 395 -8.04 32.50 5.04
C ASN A 395 -8.22 31.57 3.80
N ASN A 396 -9.25 30.74 3.78
CA ASN A 396 -9.53 29.89 2.63
C ASN A 396 -10.24 30.71 1.54
N ILE A 397 -9.82 30.49 0.28
CA ILE A 397 -10.39 31.18 -0.88
C ILE A 397 -11.36 30.20 -1.57
N LEU A 398 -12.65 30.57 -1.56
CA LEU A 398 -13.71 29.85 -2.26
C LEU A 398 -14.17 30.72 -3.43
N ALA A 399 -13.93 30.28 -4.67
CA ALA A 399 -14.37 30.99 -5.86
C ALA A 399 -14.68 30.06 -7.04
N ASP A 400 -15.56 30.48 -7.90
CA ASP A 400 -15.86 29.86 -9.18
C ASP A 400 -16.27 28.36 -9.08
N ASN A 401 -16.79 27.94 -7.91
CA ASN A 401 -17.34 26.60 -7.74
C ASN A 401 -18.78 26.55 -8.25
N THR A 402 -19.14 25.48 -8.95
CA THR A 402 -20.47 25.26 -9.49
C THR A 402 -21.26 24.31 -8.60
N PHE A 403 -22.47 24.71 -8.22
CA PHE A 403 -23.38 23.90 -7.41
C PHE A 403 -24.65 23.59 -8.21
N ILE A 404 -25.00 22.32 -8.30
CA ILE A 404 -26.19 21.85 -9.03
C ILE A 404 -27.01 20.94 -8.12
N ASN A 405 -28.28 21.25 -7.94
CA ASN A 405 -29.17 20.49 -7.06
C ASN A 405 -28.60 20.28 -5.65
N THR A 406 -27.87 21.25 -5.11
CA THR A 406 -27.40 21.25 -3.71
C THR A 406 -28.45 21.94 -2.82
N LYS A 407 -28.74 21.33 -1.65
CA LYS A 407 -29.68 21.97 -0.70
C LYS A 407 -29.10 23.24 -0.08
N VAL A 408 -27.79 23.19 0.24
CA VAL A 408 -27.02 24.33 0.76
C VAL A 408 -25.69 24.37 -0.02
N ASN A 409 -25.43 25.47 -0.74
CA ASN A 409 -24.21 25.60 -1.52
C ASN A 409 -22.96 25.70 -0.62
N VAL A 410 -23.00 26.60 0.36
CA VAL A 410 -21.93 26.78 1.35
C VAL A 410 -22.58 26.92 2.74
N ALA A 411 -22.14 26.09 3.68
CA ALA A 411 -22.52 26.12 5.09
C ALA A 411 -21.31 26.42 5.98
N ASN A 412 -21.58 27.08 7.13
CA ASN A 412 -20.60 27.38 8.17
C ASN A 412 -21.05 26.78 9.51
#